data_f7e42895ebcd5e774815ce1bcadd1023
#
_entry.id   f7e42895ebcd5e774815ce1bcadd1023
#
_cell.length_a   1.000
_cell.length_b   1.000
_cell.length_c   1.000
_cell.angle_alpha   90.00
_cell.angle_beta   90.00
_cell.angle_gamma   90.00
#
_symmetry.space_group_name_H-M   'P 1'
#
loop_
_entity.id
_entity.type
_entity.pdbx_description
1 polymer ?
#
loop_
_entity_poly.entity_id
_entity_poly.type
_entity_poly.pdbx_seq_one_letter_code
_entity_poly.pdbx_strand_id
1 'polypeptide(L)'
;MSQYYNPPLQVVGFIGTRSGDEERGPQLRLNAEEARLRLIMDGELVWIYGPRRHELAPVVIDDTVPRGGVVVRDIAGLTVTEIVRLVKPNLDARPDRGAYA
;
A
#
# COMPACT_ATOMS: atom_id res chain seq x y z
N MET A 1 8.90 23.65 -3.05
CA MET A 1 8.76 22.46 -2.35
C MET A 1 7.65 21.62 -2.93
N SER A 2 7.93 20.42 -3.10
CA SER A 2 6.94 19.59 -3.71
C SER A 2 5.94 19.10 -2.67
N GLN A 3 4.74 18.95 -3.10
CA GLN A 3 3.68 18.46 -2.26
C GLN A 3 3.30 17.08 -2.75
N TYR A 4 3.35 16.15 -1.87
CA TYR A 4 2.92 14.81 -2.20
C TYR A 4 1.49 14.64 -1.75
N TYR A 5 0.64 14.20 -2.66
CA TYR A 5 -0.71 13.86 -2.30
C TYR A 5 -0.66 12.56 -1.52
N ASN A 6 -0.92 12.65 -0.24
CA ASN A 6 -0.84 11.45 0.58
C ASN A 6 -1.75 11.54 1.81
N PRO A 7 -3.04 11.83 1.60
CA PRO A 7 -3.95 11.75 2.73
C PRO A 7 -4.04 10.32 3.22
N PRO A 8 -4.34 10.13 4.49
CA PRO A 8 -4.50 8.79 5.03
C PRO A 8 -5.65 8.06 4.37
N LEU A 9 -5.57 6.74 4.39
CA LEU A 9 -6.59 5.86 3.83
C LEU A 9 -7.11 4.97 4.93
N GLN A 10 -8.35 4.54 4.78
CA GLN A 10 -8.98 3.68 5.78
C GLN A 10 -9.10 2.27 5.24
N VAL A 11 -8.76 1.29 6.06
CA VAL A 11 -8.95 -0.11 5.69
C VAL A 11 -10.44 -0.39 5.69
N VAL A 12 -10.99 -0.76 4.54
CA VAL A 12 -12.41 -1.02 4.40
C VAL A 12 -12.73 -2.50 4.17
N GLY A 13 -11.71 -3.33 4.00
CA GLY A 13 -11.96 -4.76 3.84
C GLY A 13 -10.66 -5.55 3.79
N PHE A 14 -10.83 -6.86 3.92
CA PHE A 14 -9.73 -7.81 3.85
C PHE A 14 -10.03 -8.88 2.84
N ILE A 15 -8.98 -9.42 2.23
CA ILE A 15 -9.06 -10.63 1.45
C ILE A 15 -8.21 -11.66 2.18
N GLY A 16 -8.85 -12.72 2.68
CA GLY A 16 -8.14 -13.80 3.33
C GLY A 16 -7.74 -14.85 2.31
N THR A 17 -6.60 -15.48 2.53
CA THR A 17 -6.17 -16.58 1.67
C THR A 17 -5.87 -17.79 2.53
N ARG A 18 -5.84 -18.96 1.87
CA ARG A 18 -5.55 -20.23 2.51
C ARG A 18 -4.32 -20.84 1.88
N SER A 19 -3.72 -21.76 2.60
CA SER A 19 -2.69 -22.58 2.04
C SER A 19 -3.22 -23.29 0.81
N GLY A 20 -2.54 -23.16 -0.31
CA GLY A 20 -2.99 -23.76 -1.55
C GLY A 20 -3.63 -22.80 -2.52
N ASP A 21 -4.02 -21.61 -2.08
CA ASP A 21 -4.53 -20.59 -2.98
C ASP A 21 -3.42 -20.18 -3.96
N GLU A 22 -3.80 -19.98 -5.22
CA GLU A 22 -2.81 -19.56 -6.19
C GLU A 22 -2.32 -18.17 -5.94
N GLU A 23 -3.25 -17.29 -5.62
CA GLU A 23 -2.90 -15.88 -5.36
C GLU A 23 -2.96 -15.63 -3.88
N ARG A 24 -1.83 -15.35 -3.31
CA ARG A 24 -1.74 -15.02 -1.90
C ARG A 24 -0.48 -14.21 -1.67
N GLY A 25 -0.32 -13.77 -0.43
CA GLY A 25 0.76 -12.89 -0.06
C GLY A 25 0.26 -11.46 0.04
N PRO A 26 1.09 -10.57 0.56
CA PRO A 26 0.66 -9.20 0.80
C PRO A 26 0.23 -8.50 -0.48
N GLN A 27 -0.88 -7.78 -0.41
CA GLN A 27 -1.39 -7.02 -1.54
C GLN A 27 -2.28 -5.92 -1.00
N LEU A 28 -2.25 -4.77 -1.66
CA LEU A 28 -3.14 -3.67 -1.32
C LEU A 28 -3.93 -3.31 -2.57
N ARG A 29 -5.26 -3.21 -2.43
CA ARG A 29 -6.12 -2.78 -3.51
C ARG A 29 -6.52 -1.34 -3.31
N LEU A 30 -6.43 -0.57 -4.37
CA LEU A 30 -6.57 0.88 -4.31
C LEU A 30 -7.37 1.36 -5.51
N ASN A 31 -8.24 2.32 -5.27
CA ASN A 31 -9.01 2.96 -6.33
C ASN A 31 -8.07 3.63 -7.34
N ALA A 32 -8.45 3.60 -8.60
CA ALA A 32 -7.59 4.13 -9.67
C ALA A 32 -7.26 5.60 -9.49
N GLU A 33 -8.24 6.39 -9.04
CA GLU A 33 -8.00 7.83 -8.84
C GLU A 33 -7.04 8.08 -7.68
N GLU A 34 -7.16 7.29 -6.60
CA GLU A 34 -6.23 7.42 -5.49
C GLU A 34 -4.81 7.08 -5.92
N ALA A 35 -4.67 6.05 -6.75
CA ALA A 35 -3.36 5.68 -7.27
C ALA A 35 -2.79 6.77 -8.18
N ARG A 36 -3.63 7.33 -9.05
CA ARG A 36 -3.20 8.36 -9.97
C ARG A 36 -2.70 9.60 -9.21
N LEU A 37 -3.44 10.02 -8.19
CA LEU A 37 -3.07 11.20 -7.42
C LEU A 37 -1.78 10.99 -6.63
N ARG A 38 -1.49 9.75 -6.28
CA ARG A 38 -0.28 9.42 -5.54
C ARG A 38 0.86 9.00 -6.45
N LEU A 39 0.63 8.99 -7.76
CA LEU A 39 1.63 8.56 -8.75
C LEU A 39 2.05 7.12 -8.52
N ILE A 40 1.09 6.27 -8.16
CA ILE A 40 1.32 4.85 -7.96
C ILE A 40 0.76 4.11 -9.14
N MET A 41 1.54 3.21 -9.70
CA MET A 41 1.13 2.41 -10.85
C MET A 41 0.71 1.02 -10.39
N ASP A 42 -0.15 0.38 -11.19
CA ASP A 42 -0.57 -0.97 -10.90
C ASP A 42 0.64 -1.88 -10.82
N GLY A 43 0.71 -2.67 -9.78
CA GLY A 43 1.83 -3.59 -9.55
C GLY A 43 3.00 -2.98 -8.80
N GLU A 44 3.00 -1.69 -8.59
CA GLU A 44 4.11 -1.03 -7.91
C GLU A 44 4.12 -1.39 -6.43
N LEU A 45 5.31 -1.58 -5.86
CA LEU A 45 5.46 -1.87 -4.44
C LEU A 45 5.37 -0.59 -3.64
N VAL A 46 4.64 -0.65 -2.54
CA VAL A 46 4.56 0.48 -1.61
C VAL A 46 4.68 -0.05 -0.19
N TRP A 47 5.15 0.82 0.70
CA TRP A 47 5.08 0.56 2.13
C TRP A 47 3.70 0.96 2.62
N ILE A 48 3.08 0.09 3.40
CA ILE A 48 1.81 0.36 4.05
C ILE A 48 2.09 0.57 5.52
N TYR A 49 1.94 1.80 6.00
CA TYR A 49 2.20 2.12 7.39
C TYR A 49 0.90 2.15 8.15
N GLY A 50 0.73 1.20 9.04
CA GLY A 50 -0.42 1.14 9.93
C GLY A 50 -0.04 1.56 11.34
N PRO A 51 -0.98 1.42 12.28
CA PRO A 51 -0.73 1.88 13.64
C PRO A 51 0.37 1.12 14.38
N ARG A 52 0.60 -0.14 14.02
CA ARG A 52 1.51 -1.00 14.76
C ARG A 52 2.73 -1.42 13.98
N ARG A 53 2.66 -1.42 12.67
CA ARG A 53 3.76 -1.94 11.86
C ARG A 53 3.61 -1.47 10.43
N HIS A 54 4.61 -1.76 9.63
CA HIS A 54 4.56 -1.45 8.21
C HIS A 54 4.92 -2.71 7.43
N GLU A 55 4.44 -2.75 6.20
CA GLU A 55 4.60 -3.91 5.34
C GLU A 55 4.76 -3.45 3.91
N LEU A 56 5.61 -4.11 3.16
CA LEU A 56 5.79 -3.82 1.74
C LEU A 56 4.85 -4.72 0.94
N ALA A 57 4.11 -4.13 0.02
CA ALA A 57 3.15 -4.90 -0.76
C ALA A 57 2.93 -4.28 -2.13
N PRO A 58 2.63 -5.11 -3.14
CA PRO A 58 2.25 -4.56 -4.44
C PRO A 58 0.83 -3.99 -4.40
N VAL A 59 0.63 -2.96 -5.20
CA VAL A 59 -0.68 -2.33 -5.34
C VAL A 59 -1.40 -2.94 -6.53
N VAL A 60 -2.67 -3.24 -6.34
CA VAL A 60 -3.57 -3.62 -7.44
C VAL A 60 -4.61 -2.52 -7.58
N ILE A 61 -4.76 -2.01 -8.79
CA ILE A 61 -5.79 -1.00 -9.05
C ILE A 61 -7.13 -1.71 -9.13
N ASP A 62 -8.09 -1.23 -8.36
CA ASP A 62 -9.38 -1.89 -8.25
C ASP A 62 -10.44 -0.83 -7.98
N ASP A 63 -11.24 -0.54 -9.00
CA ASP A 63 -12.22 0.52 -8.90
C ASP A 63 -13.44 0.16 -8.06
N THR A 64 -13.54 -1.08 -7.61
CA THR A 64 -14.58 -1.42 -6.62
C THR A 64 -14.22 -0.92 -5.22
N VAL A 65 -12.96 -0.55 -5.01
CA VAL A 65 -12.55 0.04 -3.74
C VAL A 65 -12.94 1.51 -3.74
N PRO A 66 -13.62 1.99 -2.69
CA PRO A 66 -14.05 3.40 -2.68
C PRO A 66 -12.88 4.34 -2.49
N ARG A 67 -13.09 5.61 -2.90
CA ARG A 67 -12.13 6.65 -2.62
C ARG A 67 -11.94 6.77 -1.11
N GLY A 68 -10.70 6.97 -0.72
CA GLY A 68 -10.38 7.08 0.70
C GLY A 68 -10.20 5.76 1.41
N GLY A 69 -10.40 4.63 0.73
CA GLY A 69 -10.30 3.31 1.34
C GLY A 69 -9.26 2.44 0.67
N VAL A 70 -8.92 1.36 1.34
CA VAL A 70 -8.07 0.30 0.79
C VAL A 70 -8.61 -1.05 1.23
N VAL A 71 -8.36 -2.06 0.41
CA VAL A 71 -8.61 -3.45 0.77
C VAL A 71 -7.26 -4.13 0.82
N VAL A 72 -6.98 -4.86 1.89
CA VAL A 72 -5.68 -5.49 2.09
C VAL A 72 -5.83 -7.01 2.07
N ARG A 73 -4.78 -7.67 1.58
CA ARG A 73 -4.71 -9.13 1.55
C ARG A 73 -3.42 -9.54 2.24
N ASP A 74 -3.53 -10.47 3.17
CA ASP A 74 -2.39 -11.09 3.86
C ASP A 74 -1.43 -10.07 4.48
N ILE A 75 -1.98 -9.02 5.09
CA ILE A 75 -1.18 -8.03 5.80
C ILE A 75 -1.60 -8.08 7.27
N ALA A 76 -0.68 -8.57 8.09
CA ALA A 76 -0.95 -8.71 9.51
C ALA A 76 -0.92 -7.36 10.21
N GLY A 77 -1.63 -7.28 11.32
CA GLY A 77 -1.56 -6.10 12.16
C GLY A 77 -2.48 -4.96 11.77
N LEU A 78 -3.38 -5.19 10.81
CA LEU A 78 -4.38 -4.20 10.41
C LEU A 78 -5.77 -4.72 10.69
N THR A 79 -6.67 -3.83 11.04
CA THR A 79 -8.08 -4.15 11.20
C THR A 79 -8.92 -3.17 10.39
N VAL A 80 -10.16 -3.56 10.13
CA VAL A 80 -11.10 -2.68 9.42
C VAL A 80 -11.26 -1.39 10.20
N THR A 81 -11.37 -0.30 9.50
CA THR A 81 -11.47 1.09 9.96
C THR A 81 -10.17 1.70 10.43
N GLU A 82 -9.10 0.93 10.51
CA GLU A 82 -7.82 1.55 10.85
C GLU A 82 -7.28 2.37 9.70
N ILE A 83 -6.45 3.33 10.05
CA ILE A 83 -5.91 4.28 9.08
C ILE A 83 -4.50 3.86 8.70
N VAL A 84 -4.21 3.92 7.41
CA VAL A 84 -2.89 3.61 6.89
C VAL A 84 -2.40 4.75 6.01
N ARG A 85 -1.10 4.80 5.82
CA ARG A 85 -0.47 5.68 4.84
C ARG A 85 0.37 4.85 3.91
N LEU A 86 0.44 5.29 2.66
CA LEU A 86 1.24 4.62 1.65
C LEU A 86 2.48 5.44 1.39
N VAL A 87 3.63 4.77 1.38
CA VAL A 87 4.90 5.42 1.14
C VAL A 87 5.62 4.63 0.05
N LYS A 88 6.03 5.31 -1.00
CA LYS A 88 6.74 4.64 -2.08
C LYS A 88 8.18 4.38 -1.63
N PRO A 89 8.71 3.19 -1.89
CA PRO A 89 10.11 2.96 -1.59
C PRO A 89 10.97 3.92 -2.38
N ASN A 90 11.96 4.51 -1.74
CA ASN A 90 12.83 5.44 -2.42
C ASN A 90 14.06 4.68 -2.94
N LEU A 91 13.83 3.95 -4.01
CA LEU A 91 14.86 3.08 -4.56
C LEU A 91 15.98 3.86 -5.25
N ASP A 92 15.72 5.10 -5.58
CA ASP A 92 16.74 5.94 -6.20
C ASP A 92 17.61 6.66 -5.21
N ALA A 93 17.21 6.72 -3.98
CA ALA A 93 18.02 7.36 -2.95
C ALA A 93 19.05 6.36 -2.49
N ARG A 94 20.25 6.48 -3.00
CA ARG A 94 21.26 5.59 -2.55
C ARG A 94 21.88 6.18 -1.39
N PRO A 95 22.06 5.50 -0.51
CA PRO A 95 22.78 5.99 0.65
C PRO A 95 24.22 6.21 0.37
N ASP A 96 23.80 6.18 -0.33
CA ASP A 96 24.69 6.19 -0.52
C ASP A 96 25.36 5.87 -0.09
N ARG A 97 25.00 5.81 -0.22
CA ARG A 97 25.31 5.43 -0.17
C ARG A 97 25.99 5.27 0.18
N GLY A 98 25.94 5.22 0.33
CA GLY A 98 26.51 5.26 0.29
C GLY A 98 26.79 5.19 0.98
N ALA A 99 26.66 5.23 1.13
CA ALA A 99 26.95 5.29 1.43
C ALA A 99 27.01 4.81 2.07
N TYR A 100 26.70 4.62 2.01
CA TYR A 100 26.81 4.28 2.11
C TYR A 100 27.16 4.20 2.17
N ALA A 101 27.24 4.38 2.25
CA ALA A 101 27.57 4.30 1.85
C ALA A 101 27.74 4.09 1.98
#